data_16a0e782dd6daa88c24e45bb8a964134
#
_entry.id   16a0e782dd6daa88c24e45bb8a964134
#
_cell.length_a   1.000
_cell.length_b   1.000
_cell.length_c   1.000
_cell.angle_alpha   90.00
_cell.angle_beta   90.00
_cell.angle_gamma   90.00
#
_symmetry.space_group_name_H-M   'P 1'
#
loop_
_entity.id
_entity.type
_entity.pdbx_description
1 polymer ?
#
loop_
_entity_poly.entity_id
_entity_poly.type
_entity_poly.pdbx_seq_one_letter_code
_entity_poly.pdbx_strand_id
1 'polypeptide(L)'
;MTLSALRDDALRVTVAATEVRLSLPWIRSLPLASLLEPIVHLDGRRYEPVVLVDSRRVAAAELAAEDTWWYLQDRVVLEIPDAVTPGIHDVEVSFRLEIPYLPGGPDQPLRLPFSFRRTLDVGATAASVSRDVRSAA
;
A
#
# COMPACT_ATOMS: atom_id res chain seq x y z
N MET A 1 -4.35 -20.05 4.89
CA MET A 1 -4.14 -18.81 5.67
C MET A 1 -4.24 -17.60 4.75
N THR A 2 -5.06 -16.65 5.12
CA THR A 2 -5.23 -15.44 4.32
C THR A 2 -4.23 -14.39 4.80
N LEU A 3 -3.43 -13.85 3.86
CA LEU A 3 -2.55 -12.73 4.18
C LEU A 3 -3.38 -11.46 4.24
N SER A 4 -3.41 -10.81 5.40
CA SER A 4 -4.10 -9.55 5.55
C SER A 4 -3.19 -8.41 5.13
N ALA A 5 -3.53 -7.77 4.01
CA ALA A 5 -2.78 -6.62 3.53
C ALA A 5 -3.16 -5.34 4.28
N LEU A 6 -4.36 -5.30 4.84
CA LEU A 6 -4.83 -4.18 5.66
C LEU A 6 -5.00 -4.65 7.10
N ARG A 7 -4.10 -4.21 7.98
CA ARG A 7 -4.17 -4.54 9.41
C ARG A 7 -5.08 -3.57 10.13
N ASP A 8 -5.38 -3.85 11.39
CA ASP A 8 -6.28 -3.03 12.20
C ASP A 8 -5.84 -1.58 12.30
N ASP A 9 -4.53 -1.31 12.28
CA ASP A 9 -3.95 0.02 12.35
C ASP A 9 -3.53 0.59 10.99
N ALA A 10 -4.07 0.06 9.89
CA ALA A 10 -3.70 0.50 8.55
C ALA A 10 -4.15 1.92 8.24
N LEU A 11 -5.26 2.36 8.83
CA LEU A 11 -5.82 3.68 8.55
C LEU A 11 -5.34 4.71 9.58
N ARG A 12 -4.73 5.79 9.10
CA ARG A 12 -4.22 6.86 9.95
C ARG A 12 -4.53 8.22 9.34
N VAL A 13 -4.80 9.20 10.18
CA VAL A 13 -5.05 10.57 9.76
C VAL A 13 -3.93 11.47 10.27
N THR A 14 -3.43 12.32 9.40
CA THR A 14 -2.52 13.41 9.74
C THR A 14 -3.28 14.73 9.69
N VAL A 15 -2.61 15.86 9.91
CA VAL A 15 -3.23 17.19 9.94
C VAL A 15 -3.98 17.49 8.64
N ALA A 16 -3.47 17.04 7.49
CA ALA A 16 -4.00 17.43 6.18
C ALA A 16 -4.28 16.24 5.25
N ALA A 17 -4.07 15.00 5.71
CA ALA A 17 -4.13 13.84 4.82
C ALA A 17 -4.59 12.59 5.56
N THR A 18 -4.97 11.58 4.79
CA THR A 18 -5.22 10.22 5.29
C THR A 18 -4.16 9.30 4.72
N GLU A 19 -3.65 8.42 5.55
CA GLU A 19 -2.66 7.42 5.16
C GLU A 19 -3.25 6.01 5.32
N VAL A 20 -3.05 5.18 4.29
CA VAL A 20 -3.40 3.76 4.33
C VAL A 20 -2.11 2.97 4.22
N ARG A 21 -1.84 2.13 5.22
CA ARG A 21 -0.65 1.29 5.26
C ARG A 21 -0.95 -0.08 4.72
N LEU A 22 -0.28 -0.43 3.63
CA LEU A 22 -0.50 -1.67 2.88
C LEU A 22 0.64 -2.65 3.16
N SER A 23 0.31 -3.79 3.76
CA SER A 23 1.26 -4.90 3.94
C SER A 23 1.41 -5.66 2.63
N LEU A 24 2.59 -6.22 2.40
CA LEU A 24 2.89 -6.97 1.19
C LEU A 24 2.12 -8.31 1.18
N PRO A 25 1.20 -8.52 0.24
CA PRO A 25 0.44 -9.78 0.16
C PRO A 25 1.18 -10.81 -0.70
N TRP A 26 2.44 -11.03 -0.41
CA TRP A 26 3.28 -11.97 -1.14
C TRP A 26 4.21 -12.71 -0.18
N ILE A 27 4.81 -13.79 -0.65
CA ILE A 27 5.65 -14.68 0.19
C ILE A 27 7.12 -14.28 0.22
N ARG A 28 7.52 -13.31 -0.59
CA ARG A 28 8.88 -12.80 -0.66
C ARG A 28 8.87 -11.30 -0.79
N SER A 29 9.92 -10.66 -0.31
CA SER A 29 10.12 -9.23 -0.54
C SER A 29 10.22 -8.94 -2.04
N LEU A 30 9.72 -7.78 -2.45
CA LEU A 30 9.68 -7.36 -3.84
C LEU A 30 10.22 -5.93 -3.96
N PRO A 31 10.68 -5.53 -5.16
CA PRO A 31 10.93 -4.12 -5.41
C PRO A 31 9.65 -3.31 -5.20
N LEU A 32 9.76 -2.11 -4.67
CA LEU A 32 8.60 -1.22 -4.56
C LEU A 32 7.99 -0.92 -5.94
N ALA A 33 8.82 -0.93 -6.99
CA ALA A 33 8.38 -0.80 -8.38
C ALA A 33 7.39 -1.89 -8.82
N SER A 34 7.29 -2.99 -8.06
CA SER A 34 6.30 -4.05 -8.34
C SER A 34 4.87 -3.65 -8.01
N LEU A 35 4.66 -2.59 -7.24
CA LEU A 35 3.33 -2.06 -6.96
C LEU A 35 2.85 -1.25 -8.16
N LEU A 36 1.81 -1.75 -8.81
CA LEU A 36 1.26 -1.14 -10.03
C LEU A 36 -0.14 -0.59 -9.78
N GLU A 37 -0.35 0.65 -10.18
CA GLU A 37 -1.65 1.29 -10.25
C GLU A 37 -2.47 1.18 -8.96
N PRO A 38 -1.94 1.58 -7.79
CA PRO A 38 -2.71 1.52 -6.56
C PRO A 38 -3.88 2.51 -6.59
N ILE A 39 -5.06 2.03 -6.18
CA ILE A 39 -6.28 2.83 -6.07
C ILE A 39 -6.83 2.60 -4.67
N VAL A 40 -7.25 3.66 -4.02
CA VAL A 40 -7.91 3.59 -2.71
C VAL A 40 -9.35 4.08 -2.87
N HIS A 41 -10.29 3.26 -2.36
CA HIS A 41 -11.67 3.71 -2.15
C HIS A 41 -11.85 3.90 -0.66
N LEU A 42 -12.29 5.09 -0.28
CA LEU A 42 -12.53 5.45 1.11
C LEU A 42 -13.97 5.91 1.23
N ASP A 43 -14.79 5.15 1.93
CA ASP A 43 -16.23 5.37 2.06
C ASP A 43 -16.91 5.51 0.69
N GLY A 44 -16.46 4.70 -0.28
CA GLY A 44 -17.00 4.69 -1.63
C GLY A 44 -16.40 5.72 -2.57
N ARG A 45 -15.54 6.61 -2.09
CA ARG A 45 -14.90 7.62 -2.92
C ARG A 45 -13.55 7.12 -3.42
N ARG A 46 -13.31 7.27 -4.72
CA ARG A 46 -12.07 6.81 -5.37
C ARG A 46 -10.96 7.84 -5.29
N TYR A 47 -9.76 7.37 -4.95
CA TYR A 47 -8.56 8.20 -4.92
C TYR A 47 -7.41 7.50 -5.61
N GLU A 48 -6.55 8.27 -6.25
CA GLU A 48 -5.24 7.83 -6.74
C GLU A 48 -4.20 8.30 -5.73
N PRO A 49 -3.74 7.41 -4.84
CA PRO A 49 -2.84 7.83 -3.76
C PRO A 49 -1.43 8.09 -4.29
N VAL A 50 -0.67 8.88 -3.55
CA VAL A 50 0.79 8.90 -3.70
C VAL A 50 1.40 7.96 -2.67
N VAL A 51 2.59 7.46 -2.96
CA VAL A 51 3.34 6.59 -2.06
C VAL A 51 4.37 7.42 -1.32
N LEU A 52 4.40 7.28 0.00
CA LEU A 52 5.42 7.95 0.80
C LEU A 52 6.64 7.03 0.94
N VAL A 53 7.80 7.52 0.51
CA VAL A 53 9.08 6.86 0.71
C VAL A 53 9.94 7.82 1.53
N ASP A 54 10.18 7.47 2.79
CA ASP A 54 10.67 8.40 3.79
C ASP A 54 9.67 9.57 3.90
N SER A 55 10.08 10.78 3.60
CA SER A 55 9.18 11.92 3.55
C SER A 55 8.87 12.38 2.14
N ARG A 56 9.31 11.62 1.13
CA ARG A 56 9.07 11.96 -0.28
C ARG A 56 7.74 11.41 -0.75
N ARG A 57 7.03 12.21 -1.52
CA ARG A 57 5.81 11.78 -2.20
C ARG A 57 6.16 11.31 -3.59
N VAL A 58 5.88 10.03 -3.87
CA VAL A 58 6.16 9.41 -5.16
C VAL A 58 4.83 9.08 -5.83
N ALA A 59 4.58 9.67 -6.98
CA ALA A 59 3.37 9.37 -7.74
C ALA A 59 3.42 7.92 -8.25
N ALA A 60 2.24 7.30 -8.42
CA ALA A 60 2.16 5.91 -8.87
C ALA A 60 2.93 5.68 -10.18
N ALA A 61 2.85 6.64 -11.11
CA ALA A 61 3.55 6.54 -12.39
C ALA A 61 5.09 6.58 -12.25
N GLU A 62 5.60 7.07 -11.13
CA GLU A 62 7.03 7.19 -10.87
C GLU A 62 7.61 6.01 -10.11
N LEU A 63 6.77 5.10 -9.61
CA LEU A 63 7.22 3.94 -8.84
C LEU A 63 8.14 3.02 -9.64
N ALA A 64 7.96 2.95 -10.96
CA ALA A 64 8.79 2.11 -11.81
C ALA A 64 10.27 2.50 -11.79
N ALA A 65 10.56 3.76 -11.48
CA ALA A 65 11.93 4.26 -11.39
C ALA A 65 12.51 4.18 -9.98
N GLU A 66 11.75 3.72 -9.01
CA GLU A 66 12.16 3.63 -7.62
C GLU A 66 12.98 2.37 -7.39
N ASP A 67 14.14 2.49 -6.75
CA ASP A 67 15.00 1.33 -6.43
C ASP A 67 14.83 0.82 -5.00
N THR A 68 13.91 1.40 -4.26
CA THR A 68 13.57 0.99 -2.89
C THR A 68 12.91 -0.40 -2.90
N TRP A 69 13.19 -1.18 -1.86
CA TRP A 69 12.59 -2.49 -1.69
C TRP A 69 11.41 -2.46 -0.72
N TRP A 70 10.40 -3.25 -1.03
CA TRP A 70 9.28 -3.52 -0.15
C TRP A 70 9.54 -4.87 0.53
N TYR A 71 10.07 -4.80 1.75
CA TYR A 71 10.38 -6.02 2.51
C TYR A 71 9.11 -6.60 3.11
N LEU A 72 9.15 -7.90 3.40
CA LEU A 72 7.98 -8.63 3.92
C LEU A 72 7.37 -8.00 5.17
N GLN A 73 8.19 -7.36 6.01
CA GLN A 73 7.76 -6.77 7.27
C GLN A 73 7.33 -5.31 7.12
N ASP A 74 7.58 -4.71 5.98
CA ASP A 74 7.34 -3.29 5.77
C ASP A 74 5.94 -3.07 5.22
N ARG A 75 5.42 -1.89 5.47
CA ARG A 75 4.13 -1.46 4.92
C ARG A 75 4.35 -0.25 4.03
N VAL A 76 3.71 -0.28 2.86
CA VAL A 76 3.69 0.87 1.96
C VAL A 76 2.66 1.86 2.46
N VAL A 77 3.04 3.13 2.55
CA VAL A 77 2.14 4.20 2.97
C VAL A 77 1.54 4.85 1.73
N LEU A 78 0.22 4.71 1.59
CA LEU A 78 -0.56 5.33 0.53
C LEU A 78 -1.22 6.59 1.11
N GLU A 79 -0.85 7.75 0.60
CA GLU A 79 -1.37 9.02 1.11
C GLU A 79 -2.48 9.56 0.21
N ILE A 80 -3.58 9.96 0.83
CA ILE A 80 -4.72 10.61 0.20
C ILE A 80 -4.80 12.06 0.71
N PRO A 81 -5.07 13.05 -0.17
CA PRO A 81 -4.99 14.47 0.23
C PRO A 81 -6.09 14.96 1.16
N ASP A 82 -7.10 14.13 1.44
CA ASP A 82 -8.22 14.51 2.31
C ASP A 82 -8.08 13.86 3.67
N ALA A 83 -8.21 14.63 4.74
CA ALA A 83 -8.25 14.09 6.10
C ALA A 83 -9.69 13.63 6.41
N VAL A 84 -9.86 12.37 6.78
CA VAL A 84 -11.16 11.83 7.17
C VAL A 84 -11.48 12.14 8.64
N THR A 85 -12.75 12.07 8.99
CA THR A 85 -13.21 12.28 10.37
C THR A 85 -12.75 11.12 11.27
N PRO A 86 -12.64 11.33 12.59
CA PRO A 86 -12.41 10.23 13.53
C PRO A 86 -13.50 9.18 13.41
N GLY A 87 -13.15 7.94 13.72
CA GLY A 87 -14.08 6.82 13.75
C GLY A 87 -13.84 5.79 12.67
N ILE A 88 -14.88 5.08 12.31
CA ILE A 88 -14.83 3.91 11.44
C ILE A 88 -15.08 4.29 9.99
N HIS A 89 -14.25 3.77 9.08
CA HIS A 89 -14.35 4.02 7.66
C HIS A 89 -14.23 2.72 6.87
N ASP A 90 -14.89 2.68 5.71
CA ASP A 90 -14.78 1.58 4.77
C ASP A 90 -13.60 1.86 3.84
N VAL A 91 -12.62 0.97 3.82
CA VAL A 91 -11.38 1.12 3.06
C VAL A 91 -11.22 -0.05 2.09
N GLU A 92 -11.02 0.27 0.82
CA GLU A 92 -10.68 -0.72 -0.19
C GLU A 92 -9.42 -0.27 -0.94
N VAL A 93 -8.45 -1.17 -1.06
CA VAL A 93 -7.23 -0.92 -1.82
C VAL A 93 -7.14 -1.94 -2.94
N SER A 94 -7.02 -1.47 -4.16
CA SER A 94 -6.86 -2.29 -5.36
C SER A 94 -5.56 -1.94 -6.05
N PHE A 95 -4.83 -2.95 -6.51
CA PHE A 95 -3.56 -2.75 -7.20
C PHE A 95 -3.20 -4.03 -7.96
N ARG A 96 -2.17 -3.94 -8.79
CA ARG A 96 -1.53 -5.12 -9.37
C ARG A 96 -0.13 -5.25 -8.79
N LEU A 97 0.32 -6.49 -8.67
CA LEU A 97 1.65 -6.80 -8.15
C LEU A 97 2.43 -7.51 -9.24
N GLU A 98 3.57 -6.95 -9.63
CA GLU A 98 4.46 -7.56 -10.61
C GLU A 98 5.45 -8.47 -9.90
N ILE A 99 5.50 -9.72 -10.34
CA ILE A 99 6.42 -10.72 -9.77
C ILE A 99 7.56 -10.91 -10.78
N PRO A 100 8.68 -10.21 -10.61
CA PRO A 100 9.70 -10.14 -11.67
C PRO A 100 10.40 -11.46 -11.94
N TYR A 101 10.36 -12.42 -11.01
CA TYR A 101 11.01 -13.72 -11.19
C TYR A 101 10.06 -14.81 -11.70
N LEU A 102 8.80 -14.48 -12.00
CA LEU A 102 7.83 -15.43 -12.56
C LEU A 102 7.35 -14.95 -13.93
N PRO A 103 7.17 -15.89 -14.89
CA PRO A 103 6.69 -15.51 -16.21
C PRO A 103 5.17 -15.28 -16.20
N GLY A 104 4.74 -14.22 -16.89
CA GLY A 104 3.33 -13.90 -17.07
C GLY A 104 2.89 -13.96 -18.52
N GLY A 105 3.75 -14.49 -19.39
CA GLY A 105 3.54 -14.56 -20.83
C GLY A 105 4.87 -14.40 -21.56
N PRO A 106 4.88 -14.39 -22.91
CA PRO A 106 6.10 -14.17 -23.66
C PRO A 106 6.74 -12.83 -23.30
N ASP A 107 7.96 -12.86 -22.81
CA ASP A 107 8.78 -11.68 -22.51
C ASP A 107 8.16 -10.72 -21.47
N GLN A 108 7.27 -11.23 -20.60
CA GLN A 108 6.63 -10.42 -19.57
C GLN A 108 6.66 -11.10 -18.21
N PRO A 109 6.87 -10.32 -17.13
CA PRO A 109 6.71 -10.86 -15.77
C PRO A 109 5.24 -11.07 -15.44
N LEU A 110 5.00 -11.90 -14.44
CA LEU A 110 3.66 -12.15 -13.94
C LEU A 110 3.13 -10.90 -13.22
N ARG A 111 1.90 -10.51 -13.52
CA ARG A 111 1.20 -9.42 -12.86
C ARG A 111 -0.12 -9.93 -12.33
N LEU A 112 -0.32 -9.80 -11.02
CA LEU A 112 -1.50 -10.33 -10.34
C LEU A 112 -2.33 -9.19 -9.76
N PRO A 113 -3.66 -9.20 -10.00
CA PRO A 113 -4.53 -8.22 -9.37
C PRO A 113 -4.83 -8.59 -7.93
N PHE A 114 -4.87 -7.59 -7.06
CA PHE A 114 -5.29 -7.73 -5.67
C PHE A 114 -6.31 -6.65 -5.33
N SER A 115 -7.23 -7.01 -4.45
CA SER A 115 -8.17 -6.07 -3.88
C SER A 115 -8.47 -6.49 -2.44
N PHE A 116 -8.31 -5.56 -1.50
CA PHE A 116 -8.55 -5.80 -0.08
C PHE A 116 -9.51 -4.75 0.44
N ARG A 117 -10.53 -5.20 1.18
CA ARG A 117 -11.53 -4.30 1.75
C ARG A 117 -11.71 -4.61 3.23
N ARG A 118 -11.68 -3.55 4.05
CA ARG A 118 -11.94 -3.65 5.48
C ARG A 118 -12.62 -2.39 5.99
N THR A 119 -13.39 -2.57 7.04
CA THR A 119 -13.84 -1.46 7.88
C THR A 119 -12.77 -1.24 8.94
N LEU A 120 -12.20 -0.03 8.98
CA LEU A 120 -11.09 0.30 9.85
C LEU A 120 -11.39 1.54 10.69
N ASP A 121 -10.88 1.53 11.93
CA ASP A 121 -10.96 2.67 12.84
C ASP A 121 -9.67 3.48 12.73
N VAL A 122 -9.80 4.78 12.53
CA VAL A 122 -8.65 5.70 12.41
C VAL A 122 -7.74 5.66 13.63
N GLY A 123 -8.29 5.44 14.82
CA GLY A 123 -7.53 5.41 16.06
C GLY A 123 -7.04 4.04 16.50
N ALA A 124 -7.27 2.98 15.70
CA ALA A 124 -6.91 1.63 16.10
C ALA A 124 -5.39 1.45 16.18
N THR A 125 -4.97 0.57 17.09
CA THR A 125 -3.57 0.17 17.23
C THR A 125 -3.48 -1.34 17.13
N ALA A 126 -2.34 -1.84 16.65
CA ALA A 126 -2.09 -3.27 16.56
C ALA A 126 -0.67 -3.57 17.01
N ALA A 127 -0.51 -4.65 17.75
CA ALA A 127 0.81 -5.15 18.10
C ALA A 127 1.46 -5.65 16.81
N SER A 128 2.54 -4.98 16.37
CA SER A 128 3.16 -5.30 15.09
C SER A 128 4.64 -4.92 15.14
N VAL A 129 5.45 -5.74 14.50
CA VAL A 129 6.84 -5.41 14.21
C VAL A 129 7.00 -4.74 12.84
N SER A 130 5.89 -4.54 12.13
CA SER A 130 5.91 -3.90 10.83
C SER A 130 6.30 -2.43 10.95
N ARG A 131 6.97 -1.96 9.94
CA ARG A 131 7.37 -0.56 9.79
C ARG A 131 7.02 -0.09 8.38
N ASP A 132 7.06 1.20 8.17
CA ASP A 132 6.79 1.75 6.85
C ASP A 132 8.00 1.55 5.93
N VAL A 133 7.73 1.41 4.64
CA VAL A 133 8.77 1.33 3.61
C VAL A 133 9.61 2.59 3.66
N ARG A 134 10.92 2.42 3.57
CA ARG A 134 11.89 3.52 3.56
C ARG A 134 13.06 3.17 2.68
N SER A 135 13.78 4.18 2.23
CA SER A 135 14.96 3.96 1.40
C SER A 135 16.06 3.25 2.19
N ALA A 136 16.93 2.56 1.47
CA ALA A 136 18.00 1.75 2.06
C ALA A 136 19.20 2.58 2.55
N ALA A 137 19.19 3.87 2.31
CA ALA A 137 20.31 4.74 2.68
C ALA A 137 20.43 4.94 4.19
#